data_dd9aa3767643c74ebdf5fc7aac010413
#
_entry.id   dd9aa3767643c74ebdf5fc7aac010413
#
_cell.length_a   1.000
_cell.length_b   1.000
_cell.length_c   1.000
_cell.angle_alpha   90.00
_cell.angle_beta   90.00
_cell.angle_gamma   90.00
#
_symmetry.space_group_name_H-M   'P 1'
#
loop_
_entity.id
_entity.type
_entity.pdbx_description
1 polymer ?
#
loop_
_entity_poly.entity_id
_entity_poly.type
_entity_poly.pdbx_seq_one_letter_code
_entity_poly.pdbx_strand_id
1 'polypeptide(L)'
;MLKSLLNTVVITLGLVGPAMAQERILISSDWGEVTADLADNDAARSLARMLPLTIDMSDHLRQEKTGNLPSPLPEIARQRDFSTGMLGLWSSDHFVIYYRSGRVPQPGIIVLGQVTGDVSIFDRPGPITVRIQRID
;
A
#
# COMPACT_ATOMS: atom_id res chain seq x y z
N MET A 1 53.99 -9.14 21.68
CA MET A 1 53.64 -8.96 21.37
C MET A 1 52.59 -8.87 20.82
N LEU A 2 52.11 -8.76 20.47
CA LEU A 2 51.29 -8.56 19.98
C LEU A 2 50.13 -8.63 19.89
N LYS A 3 49.66 -8.49 19.59
CA LYS A 3 48.84 -8.44 19.50
C LYS A 3 47.83 -8.44 19.04
N SER A 4 47.45 -8.35 18.62
CA SER A 4 46.58 -8.30 18.18
C SER A 4 45.58 -8.17 17.97
N LEU A 5 45.26 -7.97 17.54
CA LEU A 5 44.42 -7.71 17.22
C LEU A 5 43.42 -7.78 16.84
N LEU A 6 43.01 -7.71 16.49
CA LEU A 6 42.22 -7.64 16.11
C LEU A 6 41.18 -7.77 15.96
N ASN A 7 40.82 -7.74 15.68
CA ASN A 7 39.95 -7.74 15.46
C ASN A 7 38.95 -7.58 15.25
N THR A 8 38.62 -7.25 14.96
CA THR A 8 37.82 -6.94 14.83
C THR A 8 36.89 -6.95 14.34
N VAL A 9 36.50 -6.85 13.95
CA VAL A 9 35.75 -6.78 13.51
C VAL A 9 34.75 -7.05 13.15
N VAL A 10 34.50 -6.80 12.82
CA VAL A 10 33.78 -6.90 12.46
C VAL A 10 32.69 -7.26 12.31
N ILE A 11 32.42 -7.35 12.07
CA ILE A 11 31.66 -7.86 12.13
C ILE A 11 30.51 -7.58 12.02
N THR A 12 30.32 -6.97 11.92
CA THR A 12 29.35 -6.36 11.93
C THR A 12 28.53 -6.46 10.92
N LEU A 13 28.90 -6.58 10.18
CA LEU A 13 28.37 -6.68 9.17
C LEU A 13 27.30 -7.45 9.10
N GLY A 14 27.37 -8.37 9.39
CA GLY A 14 26.34 -9.23 9.20
C GLY A 14 25.13 -8.84 9.81
N LEU A 15 25.23 -7.92 10.60
CA LEU A 15 24.16 -7.50 11.25
C LEU A 15 23.21 -6.83 10.47
N VAL A 16 23.60 -6.40 9.40
CA VAL A 16 22.72 -5.74 8.57
C VAL A 16 22.04 -6.77 7.81
N GLY A 17 20.99 -7.27 8.24
CA GLY A 17 20.20 -8.14 7.45
C GLY A 17 19.86 -7.47 6.13
N PRO A 18 19.55 -8.21 5.10
CA PRO A 18 19.08 -7.61 3.86
C PRO A 18 17.88 -6.76 4.20
N ALA A 19 17.91 -5.56 3.74
CA ALA A 19 16.74 -4.71 3.86
C ALA A 19 15.62 -5.42 3.15
N MET A 20 14.49 -5.53 3.80
CA MET A 20 13.30 -6.06 3.16
C MET A 20 12.93 -5.07 2.08
N ALA A 21 13.05 -5.49 0.84
CA ALA A 21 12.60 -4.67 -0.26
C ALA A 21 11.12 -4.44 -0.08
N GLN A 22 10.73 -3.19 -0.16
CA GLN A 22 9.33 -2.84 -0.09
C GLN A 22 8.64 -3.37 -1.34
N GLU A 23 7.52 -4.03 -1.18
CA GLU A 23 6.76 -4.53 -2.31
C GLU A 23 6.23 -3.37 -3.13
N ARG A 24 6.42 -3.46 -4.43
CA ARG A 24 5.90 -2.47 -5.36
C ARG A 24 4.83 -3.10 -6.22
N ILE A 25 3.82 -2.31 -6.51
CA ILE A 25 2.68 -2.74 -7.31
C ILE A 25 2.40 -1.75 -8.44
N LEU A 26 1.74 -2.26 -9.47
CA LEU A 26 1.21 -1.46 -10.56
C LEU A 26 -0.31 -1.51 -10.46
N ILE A 27 -0.94 -0.35 -10.50
CA ILE A 27 -2.39 -0.23 -10.54
C ILE A 27 -2.72 0.35 -11.91
N SER A 28 -3.36 -0.44 -12.75
CA SER A 28 -3.69 -0.04 -14.13
C SER A 28 -5.19 0.00 -14.36
N SER A 29 -5.61 0.92 -15.21
CA SER A 29 -7.01 1.13 -15.55
C SER A 29 -7.11 1.79 -16.92
N ASP A 30 -8.34 1.94 -17.41
CA ASP A 30 -8.57 2.67 -18.67
C ASP A 30 -8.21 4.16 -18.56
N TRP A 31 -8.10 4.68 -17.34
CA TRP A 31 -7.72 6.09 -17.13
C TRP A 31 -6.21 6.30 -17.01
N GLY A 32 -5.44 5.23 -17.04
CA GLY A 32 -4.00 5.27 -16.90
C GLY A 32 -3.53 4.33 -15.80
N GLU A 33 -2.25 4.42 -15.50
CA GLU A 33 -1.66 3.54 -14.50
C GLU A 33 -0.74 4.31 -13.57
N VAL A 34 -0.62 3.81 -12.35
CA VAL A 34 0.28 4.34 -11.33
C VAL A 34 1.00 3.19 -10.65
N THR A 35 2.19 3.48 -10.16
CA THR A 35 2.89 2.56 -9.27
C THR A 35 2.63 2.96 -7.83
N ALA A 36 2.81 2.03 -6.92
CA ALA A 36 2.67 2.28 -5.49
C ALA A 36 3.61 1.37 -4.71
N ASP A 37 3.99 1.83 -3.54
CA ASP A 37 4.75 1.03 -2.59
C ASP A 37 3.79 0.55 -1.51
N LEU A 38 3.81 -0.74 -1.21
CA LEU A 38 3.00 -1.28 -0.12
C LEU A 38 3.67 -1.00 1.22
N ALA A 39 2.87 -0.80 2.23
CA ALA A 39 3.35 -0.58 3.59
C ALA A 39 3.98 -1.88 4.14
N ASP A 40 4.84 -1.72 5.11
CA ASP A 40 5.47 -2.85 5.80
C ASP A 40 4.59 -3.23 7.00
N ASN A 41 3.50 -3.92 6.73
CA ASN A 41 2.60 -4.40 7.78
C ASN A 41 1.86 -5.65 7.31
N ASP A 42 1.20 -6.33 8.23
CA ASP A 42 0.55 -7.60 7.95
C ASP A 42 -0.60 -7.49 6.96
N ALA A 43 -1.35 -6.41 6.99
CA ALA A 43 -2.46 -6.22 6.07
C ALA A 43 -1.93 -6.06 4.63
N ALA A 44 -0.90 -5.24 4.44
CA ALA A 44 -0.30 -5.04 3.13
C ALA A 44 0.35 -6.33 2.60
N ARG A 45 0.99 -7.10 3.47
CA ARG A 45 1.55 -8.39 3.06
C ARG A 45 0.47 -9.37 2.63
N SER A 46 -0.66 -9.36 3.32
CA SER A 46 -1.79 -10.20 2.95
C SER A 46 -2.38 -9.79 1.60
N LEU A 47 -2.50 -8.48 1.36
CA LEU A 47 -2.92 -7.98 0.05
C LEU A 47 -1.95 -8.44 -1.04
N ALA A 48 -0.66 -8.34 -0.80
CA ALA A 48 0.35 -8.74 -1.77
C ALA A 48 0.19 -10.21 -2.19
N ARG A 49 -0.18 -11.07 -1.25
CA ARG A 49 -0.38 -12.50 -1.53
C ARG A 49 -1.61 -12.78 -2.39
N MET A 50 -2.53 -11.84 -2.50
CA MET A 50 -3.71 -11.99 -3.35
C MET A 50 -3.47 -11.58 -4.80
N LEU A 51 -2.37 -10.88 -5.08
CA LEU A 51 -2.14 -10.33 -6.42
C LEU A 51 -1.78 -11.39 -7.44
N PRO A 52 -2.21 -11.25 -8.68
CA PRO A 52 -2.90 -10.10 -9.25
C PRO A 52 -4.39 -10.10 -8.95
N LEU A 53 -4.96 -8.92 -8.89
CA LEU A 53 -6.39 -8.72 -8.65
C LEU A 53 -6.98 -7.80 -9.68
N THR A 54 -8.26 -7.99 -9.97
CA THR A 54 -9.07 -7.02 -10.71
C THR A 54 -10.20 -6.60 -9.79
N ILE A 55 -10.35 -5.30 -9.57
CA ILE A 55 -11.32 -4.76 -8.64
C ILE A 55 -12.20 -3.74 -9.35
N ASP A 56 -13.51 -3.91 -9.26
CA ASP A 56 -14.46 -2.91 -9.71
C ASP A 56 -14.60 -1.88 -8.59
N MET A 57 -14.30 -0.64 -8.90
CA MET A 57 -14.30 0.43 -7.91
C MET A 57 -15.33 1.49 -8.27
N SER A 58 -15.90 2.11 -7.25
CA SER A 58 -16.81 3.23 -7.40
C SER A 58 -16.22 4.46 -6.73
N ASP A 59 -16.74 5.64 -7.12
CA ASP A 59 -16.32 6.89 -6.51
C ASP A 59 -17.05 7.08 -5.19
N HIS A 60 -16.35 7.59 -4.19
CA HIS A 60 -16.94 7.89 -2.89
C HIS A 60 -16.58 9.32 -2.49
N LEU A 61 -17.61 10.15 -2.33
CA LEU A 61 -17.50 11.53 -1.86
C LEU A 61 -16.53 12.41 -2.65
N ARG A 62 -16.25 12.06 -3.90
CA ARG A 62 -15.26 12.77 -4.71
C ARG A 62 -13.92 12.90 -3.99
N GLN A 63 -13.52 11.87 -3.27
CA GLN A 63 -12.23 11.86 -2.57
C GLN A 63 -11.48 10.54 -2.75
N GLU A 64 -12.18 9.45 -3.12
CA GLU A 64 -11.56 8.15 -3.20
C GLU A 64 -12.26 7.21 -4.17
N LYS A 65 -11.53 6.22 -4.66
CA LYS A 65 -12.09 5.05 -5.33
C LYS A 65 -12.07 3.91 -4.33
N THR A 66 -13.17 3.14 -4.27
CA THR A 66 -13.28 2.04 -3.32
C THR A 66 -13.91 0.82 -3.97
N GLY A 67 -13.43 -0.35 -3.62
CA GLY A 67 -13.95 -1.61 -4.11
C GLY A 67 -13.55 -2.77 -3.22
N ASN A 68 -14.27 -3.88 -3.36
CA ASN A 68 -14.08 -5.01 -2.46
C ASN A 68 -12.94 -5.92 -2.88
N LEU A 69 -12.18 -6.34 -1.90
CA LEU A 69 -11.21 -7.42 -2.06
C LEU A 69 -11.94 -8.77 -2.00
N PRO A 70 -11.37 -9.83 -2.58
CA PRO A 70 -12.00 -11.15 -2.53
C PRO A 70 -11.99 -11.79 -1.16
N SER A 71 -11.13 -11.34 -0.25
CA SER A 71 -11.05 -11.85 1.11
C SER A 71 -10.64 -10.77 2.06
N PRO A 72 -10.98 -10.87 3.34
CA PRO A 72 -10.60 -9.87 4.32
C PRO A 72 -9.11 -9.88 4.61
N LEU A 73 -8.60 -8.73 5.03
CA LEU A 73 -7.23 -8.57 5.48
C LEU A 73 -7.20 -8.58 7.01
N PRO A 74 -6.06 -8.94 7.61
CA PRO A 74 -5.97 -8.95 9.07
C PRO A 74 -6.12 -7.55 9.66
N GLU A 75 -6.74 -7.49 10.82
CA GLU A 75 -6.92 -6.25 11.53
C GLU A 75 -5.60 -5.82 12.17
N ILE A 76 -5.21 -4.57 11.91
CA ILE A 76 -4.04 -3.95 12.55
C ILE A 76 -4.42 -2.54 12.95
N ALA A 77 -3.50 -1.76 13.49
CA ALA A 77 -3.78 -0.40 13.94
C ALA A 77 -4.34 0.45 12.81
N ARG A 78 -5.30 1.30 13.15
CA ARG A 78 -5.99 2.18 12.22
C ARG A 78 -5.66 3.63 12.52
N GLN A 79 -5.85 4.48 11.52
CA GLN A 79 -5.73 5.93 11.68
C GLN A 79 -6.88 6.62 10.97
N ARG A 80 -7.18 7.84 11.36
CA ARG A 80 -8.30 8.58 10.78
C ARG A 80 -7.89 9.50 9.65
N ASP A 81 -6.67 10.01 9.67
CA ASP A 81 -6.20 10.91 8.62
C ASP A 81 -5.74 10.14 7.41
N PHE A 82 -6.12 10.62 6.23
CA PHE A 82 -5.61 10.06 4.97
C PHE A 82 -5.06 11.20 4.12
N SER A 83 -4.09 10.87 3.28
CA SER A 83 -3.45 11.84 2.40
C SER A 83 -3.57 11.40 0.95
N THR A 84 -3.43 12.36 0.06
CA THR A 84 -3.48 12.13 -1.38
C THR A 84 -2.46 11.06 -1.78
N GLY A 85 -2.93 10.04 -2.48
CA GLY A 85 -2.11 8.91 -2.91
C GLY A 85 -2.08 7.74 -1.94
N MET A 86 -2.69 7.87 -0.76
CA MET A 86 -2.71 6.76 0.19
C MET A 86 -3.58 5.63 -0.31
N LEU A 87 -3.10 4.40 -0.13
CA LEU A 87 -3.90 3.20 -0.29
C LEU A 87 -4.37 2.77 1.10
N GLY A 88 -5.65 2.52 1.23
CA GLY A 88 -6.24 2.24 2.54
C GLY A 88 -7.20 1.06 2.51
N LEU A 89 -7.62 0.68 3.70
CA LEU A 89 -8.60 -0.36 3.90
C LEU A 89 -9.68 0.12 4.87
N TRP A 90 -10.92 0.12 4.39
CA TRP A 90 -12.09 0.30 5.23
C TRP A 90 -12.60 -1.08 5.62
N SER A 91 -13.24 -1.20 6.77
CA SER A 91 -13.73 -2.50 7.22
C SER A 91 -12.62 -3.53 7.13
N SER A 92 -12.91 -4.74 6.69
CA SER A 92 -11.90 -5.78 6.53
C SER A 92 -11.53 -6.05 5.08
N ASP A 93 -12.31 -5.54 4.12
CA ASP A 93 -12.16 -5.92 2.72
C ASP A 93 -12.41 -4.80 1.69
N HIS A 94 -12.60 -3.56 2.12
CA HIS A 94 -12.79 -2.47 1.18
C HIS A 94 -11.45 -1.78 0.88
N PHE A 95 -10.93 -2.01 -0.30
CA PHE A 95 -9.70 -1.39 -0.77
C PHE A 95 -9.99 0.01 -1.28
N VAL A 96 -9.16 0.97 -0.93
CA VAL A 96 -9.40 2.39 -1.22
C VAL A 96 -8.15 3.02 -1.83
N ILE A 97 -8.37 3.84 -2.87
CA ILE A 97 -7.34 4.70 -3.44
C ILE A 97 -7.78 6.14 -3.19
N TYR A 98 -7.05 6.85 -2.34
CA TYR A 98 -7.36 8.24 -2.04
C TYR A 98 -6.69 9.17 -3.05
N TYR A 99 -7.49 9.99 -3.74
CA TYR A 99 -6.93 11.02 -4.62
C TYR A 99 -7.04 12.41 -4.00
N ARG A 100 -7.53 12.51 -2.77
CA ARG A 100 -7.55 13.72 -1.95
C ARG A 100 -7.16 13.39 -0.52
N SER A 101 -6.82 14.44 0.24
CA SER A 101 -6.52 14.29 1.67
C SER A 101 -7.76 14.61 2.49
N GLY A 102 -7.85 14.06 3.68
CA GLY A 102 -8.98 14.28 4.57
C GLY A 102 -8.90 13.44 5.82
N ARG A 103 -10.04 13.27 6.45
CA ARG A 103 -10.15 12.55 7.70
C ARG A 103 -11.44 11.73 7.71
N VAL A 104 -11.34 10.50 8.16
CA VAL A 104 -12.48 9.58 8.21
C VAL A 104 -12.97 9.42 9.65
N PRO A 105 -14.23 9.02 9.84
CA PRO A 105 -14.73 8.76 11.20
C PRO A 105 -14.08 7.51 11.80
N GLN A 106 -14.24 7.35 13.10
CA GLN A 106 -13.84 6.14 13.79
C GLN A 106 -14.53 4.93 13.14
N PRO A 107 -13.87 3.78 13.05
CA PRO A 107 -12.57 3.44 13.62
C PRO A 107 -11.38 3.80 12.72
N GLY A 108 -11.60 4.42 11.59
CA GLY A 108 -10.52 4.80 10.69
C GLY A 108 -10.17 3.73 9.68
N ILE A 109 -9.01 3.89 9.08
CA ILE A 109 -8.52 3.03 8.00
C ILE A 109 -7.19 2.41 8.37
N ILE A 110 -6.93 1.25 7.78
CA ILE A 110 -5.61 0.64 7.79
C ILE A 110 -4.85 1.18 6.58
N VAL A 111 -3.62 1.59 6.77
CA VAL A 111 -2.78 2.07 5.67
C VAL A 111 -2.15 0.87 4.96
N LEU A 112 -2.42 0.74 3.67
CA LEU A 112 -1.89 -0.36 2.86
C LEU A 112 -0.69 0.05 2.02
N GLY A 113 -0.54 1.34 1.74
CA GLY A 113 0.56 1.80 0.92
C GLY A 113 0.41 3.23 0.44
N GLN A 114 1.27 3.60 -0.50
CA GLN A 114 1.32 4.96 -1.03
C GLN A 114 1.61 4.93 -2.53
N VAL A 115 0.77 5.60 -3.30
CA VAL A 115 0.98 5.79 -4.73
C VAL A 115 2.22 6.68 -4.92
N THR A 116 3.09 6.27 -5.81
CA THR A 116 4.31 7.02 -6.15
C THR A 116 4.20 7.76 -7.48
N GLY A 117 3.13 7.53 -8.22
CA GLY A 117 2.84 8.22 -9.46
C GLY A 117 1.76 9.28 -9.28
N ASP A 118 1.14 9.67 -10.39
CA ASP A 118 0.11 10.70 -10.40
C ASP A 118 -1.25 10.10 -10.10
N VAL A 119 -1.67 10.16 -8.84
CA VAL A 119 -2.96 9.61 -8.42
C VAL A 119 -4.14 10.41 -8.96
N SER A 120 -3.91 11.60 -9.51
CA SER A 120 -4.99 12.43 -10.03
C SER A 120 -5.72 11.80 -11.22
N ILE A 121 -5.17 10.76 -11.83
CA ILE A 121 -5.89 10.02 -12.88
C ILE A 121 -7.22 9.46 -12.34
N PHE A 122 -7.32 9.24 -11.02
CA PHE A 122 -8.54 8.74 -10.39
C PHE A 122 -9.47 9.85 -9.92
N ASP A 123 -9.08 11.12 -10.01
CA ASP A 123 -9.91 12.26 -9.61
C ASP A 123 -10.94 12.57 -10.67
N ARG A 124 -11.85 11.63 -10.87
CA ARG A 124 -12.92 11.69 -11.85
C ARG A 124 -14.15 11.03 -11.26
N PRO A 125 -15.35 11.51 -11.56
CA PRO A 125 -16.56 10.82 -11.11
C PRO A 125 -16.71 9.49 -11.83
N GLY A 126 -17.52 8.63 -11.25
CA GLY A 126 -17.89 7.37 -11.87
C GLY A 126 -17.00 6.21 -11.53
N PRO A 127 -17.41 5.01 -11.94
CA PRO A 127 -16.70 3.79 -11.62
C PRO A 127 -15.49 3.56 -12.53
N ILE A 128 -14.58 2.73 -12.05
CA ILE A 128 -13.42 2.31 -12.82
C ILE A 128 -13.02 0.90 -12.36
N THR A 129 -12.65 0.06 -13.30
CA THR A 129 -12.09 -1.24 -12.98
C THR A 129 -10.57 -1.11 -12.98
N VAL A 130 -9.93 -1.55 -11.92
CA VAL A 130 -8.48 -1.53 -11.81
C VAL A 130 -7.92 -2.93 -11.75
N ARG A 131 -6.72 -3.08 -12.29
CA ARG A 131 -5.95 -4.30 -12.15
C ARG A 131 -4.73 -3.96 -11.30
N ILE A 132 -4.47 -4.77 -10.29
CA ILE A 132 -3.34 -4.58 -9.39
C ILE A 132 -2.43 -5.79 -9.52
N GLN A 133 -1.15 -5.55 -9.75
CA GLN A 133 -0.18 -6.63 -9.86
C GLN A 133 1.16 -6.21 -9.28
N ARG A 134 1.96 -7.18 -8.91
CA ARG A 134 3.30 -6.90 -8.41
C ARG A 134 4.19 -6.48 -9.56
N ILE A 135 5.15 -5.64 -9.25
CA ILE A 135 6.23 -5.32 -10.18
C ILE A 135 7.55 -5.49 -9.46
N ASP A 136 8.53 -5.92 -10.22
CA ASP A 136 9.86 -6.16 -9.66
C ASP A 136 10.71 -4.90 -9.62
#